data_8fb026a230dba53fa81e5b1f621a69f0
#
_entry.id   8fb026a230dba53fa81e5b1f621a69f0
#
_cell.length_a   1.000
_cell.length_b   1.000
_cell.length_c   1.000
_cell.angle_alpha   90.00
_cell.angle_beta   90.00
_cell.angle_gamma   90.00
#
_symmetry.space_group_name_H-M   'P 1'
#
loop_
_entity.id
_entity.type
_entity.pdbx_description
1 polymer ?
#
loop_
_entity_poly.entity_id
_entity_poly.type
_entity_poly.pdbx_seq_one_letter_code
_entity_poly.pdbx_strand_id
1 'polypeptide(L)'
;MKFFFFILFITTFGFTQTDATITSGNSKLHFKTFGTGKPVLIINGGPGMNSDGFGYIAEEISKFGFQTIIYDQRGTGKSTLETTNSKTITMDLMAQDIENLRTYLKITTWTILGHSFGGIMATYYATKHPETIDKIIFSSSGGVNLKFMDYVSNRLGANLTAMEKDSLGFYQRKRDAGDNSQKTIEKRAHFLAKAYVYDKSKSTTIAQRMTQTNYKINILVYQNMQKIQLDCTNSFHNFKQPVLVLQGKNDIISTDTAQEIANAFPKSKLVLMDNCSHYGWLDAKEVYFNSIQKFLKQQ
;
A
#
# COMPACT_ATOMS: atom_id res chain seq x y z
N MET A 1 -61.41 19.93 0.62
CA MET A 1 -60.42 18.87 0.32
C MET A 1 -59.05 19.53 0.26
N LYS A 2 -58.21 19.41 1.34
CA LYS A 2 -56.87 20.02 1.38
C LYS A 2 -55.89 18.96 0.94
N PHE A 3 -55.20 19.15 -0.21
CA PHE A 3 -54.13 18.30 -0.66
C PHE A 3 -52.86 18.69 0.07
N PHE A 4 -52.29 17.76 0.86
CA PHE A 4 -50.94 17.86 1.41
C PHE A 4 -49.94 17.33 0.37
N PHE A 5 -49.13 18.22 -0.17
CA PHE A 5 -47.95 17.79 -1.00
C PHE A 5 -46.80 17.37 -0.06
N PHE A 6 -46.49 16.10 -0.06
CA PHE A 6 -45.28 15.56 0.60
C PHE A 6 -44.09 15.79 -0.35
N ILE A 7 -43.25 16.75 -0.04
CA ILE A 7 -41.99 16.94 -0.76
C ILE A 7 -40.97 15.92 -0.21
N LEU A 8 -40.71 14.88 -0.98
CA LEU A 8 -39.67 13.89 -0.68
C LEU A 8 -38.31 14.52 -0.98
N PHE A 9 -37.56 14.92 0.05
CA PHE A 9 -36.15 15.31 -0.11
C PHE A 9 -35.32 14.07 -0.38
N ILE A 10 -34.99 13.82 -1.64
CA ILE A 10 -33.98 12.84 -2.02
C ILE A 10 -32.60 13.48 -1.76
N THR A 11 -31.99 13.16 -0.62
CA THR A 11 -30.59 13.51 -0.37
C THR A 11 -29.72 12.58 -1.23
N THR A 12 -29.29 13.07 -2.38
CA THR A 12 -28.20 12.41 -3.13
C THR A 12 -26.93 12.54 -2.32
N PHE A 13 -26.47 11.45 -1.71
CA PHE A 13 -25.11 11.36 -1.18
C PHE A 13 -24.14 11.42 -2.36
N GLY A 14 -23.72 12.62 -2.73
CA GLY A 14 -22.63 12.81 -3.67
C GLY A 14 -21.36 12.26 -3.03
N PHE A 15 -20.70 11.29 -3.70
CA PHE A 15 -19.34 10.88 -3.34
C PHE A 15 -18.43 12.09 -3.55
N THR A 16 -18.05 12.76 -2.45
CA THR A 16 -17.08 13.85 -2.52
C THR A 16 -15.70 13.26 -2.75
N GLN A 17 -15.19 13.44 -3.95
CA GLN A 17 -13.79 13.15 -4.28
C GLN A 17 -13.02 14.45 -4.30
N THR A 18 -11.91 14.53 -3.56
CA THR A 18 -10.93 15.62 -3.67
C THR A 18 -9.70 15.09 -4.39
N ASP A 19 -9.17 15.86 -5.34
CA ASP A 19 -7.88 15.62 -6.02
C ASP A 19 -7.08 16.92 -5.84
N ALA A 20 -6.03 16.89 -5.02
CA ALA A 20 -5.31 18.10 -4.61
C ALA A 20 -3.83 17.84 -4.36
N THR A 21 -3.08 18.92 -4.19
CA THR A 21 -1.64 18.87 -3.91
C THR A 21 -1.30 19.76 -2.73
N ILE A 22 -0.43 19.28 -1.84
CA ILE A 22 0.13 20.03 -0.72
C ILE A 22 1.63 20.20 -0.85
N THR A 23 2.20 21.20 -0.18
CA THR A 23 3.66 21.33 -0.02
C THR A 23 4.11 20.55 1.21
N SER A 24 5.14 19.73 1.06
CA SER A 24 5.77 18.97 2.13
C SER A 24 7.31 19.11 2.02
N GLY A 25 7.85 20.08 2.72
CA GLY A 25 9.27 20.45 2.59
C GLY A 25 9.66 20.80 1.15
N ASN A 26 10.58 20.03 0.58
CA ASN A 26 11.03 20.16 -0.82
C ASN A 26 10.22 19.30 -1.82
N SER A 27 9.09 18.78 -1.40
CA SER A 27 8.18 17.97 -2.23
C SER A 27 6.81 18.64 -2.32
N LYS A 28 6.11 18.41 -3.43
CA LYS A 28 4.66 18.61 -3.55
C LYS A 28 4.01 17.24 -3.59
N LEU A 29 3.09 16.99 -2.66
CA LEU A 29 2.41 15.71 -2.53
C LEU A 29 1.00 15.81 -3.09
N HIS A 30 0.73 15.00 -4.09
CA HIS A 30 -0.59 14.81 -4.64
C HIS A 30 -1.36 13.76 -3.82
N PHE A 31 -2.63 14.01 -3.55
CA PHE A 31 -3.51 13.08 -2.85
C PHE A 31 -4.94 13.13 -3.39
N LYS A 32 -5.68 12.05 -3.14
CA LYS A 32 -7.11 11.95 -3.42
C LYS A 32 -7.85 11.48 -2.17
N THR A 33 -9.07 11.99 -1.98
CA THR A 33 -9.98 11.50 -0.93
C THR A 33 -11.25 10.94 -1.52
N PHE A 34 -11.86 9.94 -0.87
CA PHE A 34 -13.11 9.32 -1.30
C PHE A 34 -14.03 9.16 -0.09
N GLY A 35 -15.30 9.48 -0.26
CA GLY A 35 -16.32 9.36 0.78
C GLY A 35 -16.14 10.33 1.94
N THR A 36 -16.82 10.03 3.03
CA THR A 36 -16.83 10.83 4.27
C THR A 36 -16.81 9.92 5.50
N GLY A 37 -16.53 10.46 6.68
CA GLY A 37 -16.48 9.70 7.93
C GLY A 37 -15.09 9.65 8.55
N LYS A 38 -14.84 8.64 9.42
CA LYS A 38 -13.53 8.47 10.05
C LYS A 38 -12.44 8.23 8.98
N PRO A 39 -11.26 8.88 9.10
CA PRO A 39 -10.25 8.83 8.05
C PRO A 39 -9.47 7.51 8.03
N VAL A 40 -9.22 7.00 6.83
CA VAL A 40 -8.36 5.85 6.54
C VAL A 40 -7.33 6.24 5.51
N LEU A 41 -6.07 6.36 5.92
CA LEU A 41 -4.95 6.53 5.01
C LEU A 41 -4.58 5.18 4.38
N ILE A 42 -4.48 5.12 3.06
CA ILE A 42 -4.01 3.94 2.33
C ILE A 42 -2.63 4.23 1.76
N ILE A 43 -1.63 3.51 2.23
CA ILE A 43 -0.24 3.62 1.75
C ILE A 43 0.01 2.48 0.77
N ASN A 44 0.25 2.83 -0.48
CA ASN A 44 0.50 1.86 -1.55
C ASN A 44 1.84 1.15 -1.40
N GLY A 45 1.90 -0.07 -1.92
CA GLY A 45 3.12 -0.85 -2.04
C GLY A 45 3.97 -0.44 -3.26
N GLY A 46 5.15 -1.06 -3.34
CA GLY A 46 6.11 -0.79 -4.39
C GLY A 46 6.74 0.60 -4.20
N PRO A 47 7.87 0.76 -3.46
CA PRO A 47 8.50 2.06 -3.38
C PRO A 47 8.84 2.53 -4.80
N GLY A 48 8.54 3.81 -5.09
CA GLY A 48 8.67 4.35 -6.44
C GLY A 48 7.44 4.17 -7.34
N MET A 49 6.32 3.63 -6.83
CA MET A 49 5.03 3.59 -7.54
C MET A 49 4.09 4.66 -7.02
N ASN A 50 3.19 5.13 -7.91
CA ASN A 50 2.11 6.05 -7.55
C ASN A 50 0.92 5.33 -6.87
N SER A 51 -0.08 6.10 -6.44
CA SER A 51 -1.26 5.61 -5.74
C SER A 51 -2.43 5.18 -6.64
N ASP A 52 -2.39 5.42 -7.96
CA ASP A 52 -3.54 5.23 -8.86
C ASP A 52 -4.12 3.80 -8.80
N GLY A 53 -3.25 2.78 -8.64
CA GLY A 53 -3.70 1.39 -8.50
C GLY A 53 -4.48 1.09 -7.21
N PHE A 54 -4.62 2.06 -6.29
CA PHE A 54 -5.34 1.91 -5.01
C PHE A 54 -6.68 2.66 -4.98
N GLY A 55 -7.05 3.36 -6.05
CA GLY A 55 -8.35 4.02 -6.17
C GLY A 55 -9.52 3.06 -5.91
N TYR A 56 -9.49 1.87 -6.51
CA TYR A 56 -10.51 0.84 -6.30
C TYR A 56 -10.69 0.44 -4.83
N ILE A 57 -9.58 0.22 -4.10
CA ILE A 57 -9.64 -0.14 -2.67
C ILE A 57 -10.19 1.03 -1.87
N ALA A 58 -9.77 2.26 -2.19
CA ALA A 58 -10.24 3.47 -1.54
C ALA A 58 -11.76 3.65 -1.72
N GLU A 59 -12.27 3.46 -2.92
CA GLU A 59 -13.70 3.50 -3.21
C GLU A 59 -14.48 2.40 -2.47
N GLU A 60 -14.01 1.15 -2.46
CA GLU A 60 -14.69 0.06 -1.76
C GLU A 60 -14.73 0.29 -0.25
N ILE A 61 -13.64 0.76 0.37
CA ILE A 61 -13.62 1.05 1.81
C ILE A 61 -14.50 2.28 2.14
N SER A 62 -14.55 3.27 1.26
CA SER A 62 -15.41 4.45 1.48
C SER A 62 -16.90 4.11 1.56
N LYS A 63 -17.34 3.05 0.86
CA LYS A 63 -18.73 2.53 0.94
C LYS A 63 -19.08 1.98 2.34
N PHE A 64 -18.09 1.71 3.18
CA PHE A 64 -18.33 1.29 4.57
C PHE A 64 -18.62 2.46 5.53
N GLY A 65 -18.61 3.71 5.03
CA GLY A 65 -18.86 4.93 5.81
C GLY A 65 -17.58 5.56 6.37
N PHE A 66 -16.45 5.38 5.66
CA PHE A 66 -15.15 5.97 6.01
C PHE A 66 -14.70 6.96 4.92
N GLN A 67 -13.93 7.97 5.32
CA GLN A 67 -13.17 8.78 4.37
C GLN A 67 -11.84 8.10 4.09
N THR A 68 -11.60 7.69 2.86
CA THR A 68 -10.32 7.10 2.46
C THR A 68 -9.44 8.14 1.78
N ILE A 69 -8.13 8.05 2.03
CA ILE A 69 -7.13 8.95 1.51
C ILE A 69 -6.04 8.10 0.86
N ILE A 70 -5.72 8.36 -0.39
CA ILE A 70 -4.53 7.84 -1.08
C ILE A 70 -3.64 9.00 -1.47
N TYR A 71 -2.33 8.79 -1.52
CA TYR A 71 -1.39 9.82 -1.94
C TYR A 71 -0.25 9.24 -2.76
N ASP A 72 0.26 10.02 -3.69
CA ASP A 72 1.46 9.68 -4.41
C ASP A 72 2.67 9.93 -3.52
N GLN A 73 3.46 8.88 -3.26
CA GLN A 73 4.69 9.02 -2.47
C GLN A 73 5.63 10.02 -3.16
N ARG A 74 6.52 10.67 -2.38
CA ARG A 74 7.41 11.74 -2.90
C ARG A 74 8.11 11.35 -4.20
N GLY A 75 8.02 12.23 -5.20
CA GLY A 75 8.62 12.05 -6.51
C GLY A 75 7.96 10.99 -7.40
N THR A 76 6.77 10.46 -7.03
CA THR A 76 6.01 9.50 -7.84
C THR A 76 4.71 10.12 -8.34
N GLY A 77 4.16 9.58 -9.43
CA GLY A 77 2.87 10.03 -9.97
C GLY A 77 2.82 11.53 -10.24
N LYS A 78 1.85 12.20 -9.63
CA LYS A 78 1.70 13.66 -9.68
C LYS A 78 2.46 14.39 -8.55
N SER A 79 3.03 13.65 -7.59
CA SER A 79 3.92 14.22 -6.58
C SER A 79 5.26 14.59 -7.18
N THR A 80 5.71 15.81 -6.95
CA THR A 80 6.97 16.33 -7.51
C THR A 80 8.03 16.49 -6.44
N LEU A 81 9.29 16.37 -6.86
CA LEU A 81 10.47 16.54 -6.02
C LEU A 81 11.52 17.28 -6.83
N GLU A 82 12.09 18.34 -6.29
CA GLU A 82 13.10 19.18 -7.00
C GLU A 82 14.31 18.36 -7.39
N THR A 83 14.79 17.51 -6.50
CA THR A 83 15.96 16.65 -6.73
C THR A 83 15.73 15.26 -6.16
N THR A 84 15.97 14.22 -6.95
CA THR A 84 15.86 12.82 -6.54
C THR A 84 17.24 12.23 -6.25
N ASN A 85 17.59 12.07 -4.98
CA ASN A 85 18.85 11.49 -4.50
C ASN A 85 18.70 10.90 -3.09
N SER A 86 19.78 10.36 -2.51
CA SER A 86 19.79 9.72 -1.19
C SER A 86 19.54 10.67 0.00
N LYS A 87 19.57 11.99 -0.20
CA LYS A 87 19.24 12.98 0.83
C LYS A 87 17.76 13.37 0.79
N THR A 88 17.09 13.19 -0.35
CA THR A 88 15.70 13.60 -0.57
C THR A 88 14.72 12.42 -0.59
N ILE A 89 15.23 11.18 -0.72
CA ILE A 89 14.46 9.95 -0.62
C ILE A 89 14.95 9.16 0.60
N THR A 90 14.28 9.38 1.74
CA THR A 90 14.58 8.68 3.00
C THR A 90 13.28 8.28 3.70
N MET A 91 13.32 7.26 4.54
CA MET A 91 12.18 6.81 5.35
C MET A 91 11.67 7.93 6.27
N ASP A 92 12.58 8.73 6.87
CA ASP A 92 12.20 9.86 7.72
C ASP A 92 11.41 10.93 6.95
N LEU A 93 11.87 11.31 5.76
CA LEU A 93 11.17 12.29 4.94
C LEU A 93 9.82 11.75 4.41
N MET A 94 9.74 10.45 4.14
CA MET A 94 8.46 9.82 3.75
C MET A 94 7.48 9.75 4.93
N ALA A 95 7.97 9.51 6.15
CA ALA A 95 7.14 9.60 7.36
C ALA A 95 6.67 11.04 7.62
N GLN A 96 7.54 12.01 7.41
CA GLN A 96 7.19 13.44 7.52
C GLN A 96 6.14 13.85 6.47
N ASP A 97 6.19 13.29 5.26
CA ASP A 97 5.15 13.52 4.24
C ASP A 97 3.77 13.07 4.71
N ILE A 98 3.71 11.90 5.33
CA ILE A 98 2.47 11.36 5.91
C ILE A 98 1.94 12.30 7.00
N GLU A 99 2.83 12.78 7.90
CA GLU A 99 2.46 13.68 8.98
C GLU A 99 2.02 15.07 8.46
N ASN A 100 2.69 15.59 7.43
CA ASN A 100 2.30 16.85 6.79
C ASN A 100 0.94 16.73 6.11
N LEU A 101 0.65 15.59 5.46
CA LEU A 101 -0.68 15.32 4.87
C LEU A 101 -1.76 15.25 5.95
N ARG A 102 -1.50 14.54 7.06
CA ARG A 102 -2.42 14.45 8.20
C ARG A 102 -2.76 15.83 8.75
N THR A 103 -1.74 16.63 9.00
CA THR A 103 -1.87 17.98 9.56
C THR A 103 -2.62 18.92 8.61
N TYR A 104 -2.31 18.87 7.30
CA TYR A 104 -3.02 19.65 6.29
C TYR A 104 -4.51 19.33 6.24
N LEU A 105 -4.86 18.04 6.34
CA LEU A 105 -6.24 17.57 6.38
C LEU A 105 -6.91 17.79 7.74
N LYS A 106 -6.20 18.34 8.74
CA LYS A 106 -6.69 18.59 10.11
C LYS A 106 -7.21 17.31 10.80
N ILE A 107 -6.59 16.18 10.48
CA ILE A 107 -6.92 14.87 11.06
C ILE A 107 -6.17 14.71 12.39
N THR A 108 -6.88 14.44 13.48
CA THR A 108 -6.27 14.16 14.79
C THR A 108 -5.68 12.77 14.81
N THR A 109 -6.48 11.75 14.48
CA THR A 109 -6.07 10.35 14.38
C THR A 109 -6.70 9.71 13.16
N TRP A 110 -6.04 8.72 12.60
CA TRP A 110 -6.54 7.95 11.46
C TRP A 110 -6.24 6.46 11.57
N THR A 111 -6.99 5.65 10.84
CA THR A 111 -6.59 4.29 10.54
C THR A 111 -5.61 4.31 9.38
N ILE A 112 -4.56 3.48 9.45
CA ILE A 112 -3.59 3.33 8.34
C ILE A 112 -3.74 1.93 7.75
N LEU A 113 -3.98 1.84 6.43
CA LEU A 113 -3.87 0.61 5.66
C LEU A 113 -2.59 0.65 4.85
N GLY A 114 -1.62 -0.21 5.18
CA GLY A 114 -0.36 -0.31 4.46
C GLY A 114 -0.28 -1.61 3.66
N HIS A 115 -0.13 -1.52 2.33
CA HIS A 115 0.05 -2.68 1.47
C HIS A 115 1.51 -2.86 1.08
N SER A 116 2.05 -4.08 1.23
CA SER A 116 3.42 -4.41 0.79
C SER A 116 4.45 -3.47 1.45
N PHE A 117 5.23 -2.73 0.67
CA PHE A 117 6.10 -1.65 1.18
C PHE A 117 5.31 -0.60 1.99
N GLY A 118 4.06 -0.31 1.62
CA GLY A 118 3.21 0.60 2.39
C GLY A 118 2.99 0.13 3.83
N GLY A 119 3.03 -1.18 4.08
CA GLY A 119 3.02 -1.74 5.44
C GLY A 119 4.31 -1.47 6.20
N ILE A 120 5.48 -1.59 5.54
CA ILE A 120 6.77 -1.19 6.14
C ILE A 120 6.74 0.31 6.49
N MET A 121 6.20 1.13 5.60
CA MET A 121 6.07 2.57 5.82
C MET A 121 5.11 2.88 6.98
N ALA A 122 3.99 2.16 7.09
CA ALA A 122 3.06 2.27 8.22
C ALA A 122 3.72 1.88 9.54
N THR A 123 4.52 0.80 9.54
CA THR A 123 5.34 0.38 10.69
C THR A 123 6.32 1.48 11.09
N TYR A 124 7.08 2.01 10.14
CA TYR A 124 8.06 3.07 10.41
C TYR A 124 7.40 4.35 10.92
N TYR A 125 6.30 4.78 10.30
CA TYR A 125 5.51 5.92 10.76
C TYR A 125 4.98 5.71 12.19
N ALA A 126 4.51 4.50 12.52
CA ALA A 126 4.03 4.17 13.87
C ALA A 126 5.11 4.26 14.95
N THR A 127 6.39 4.11 14.61
CA THR A 127 7.49 4.34 15.58
C THR A 127 7.72 5.82 15.89
N LYS A 128 7.30 6.72 14.99
CA LYS A 128 7.51 8.18 15.11
C LYS A 128 6.28 8.90 15.66
N HIS A 129 5.08 8.45 15.29
CA HIS A 129 3.80 9.12 15.57
C HIS A 129 2.71 8.14 16.06
N PRO A 130 2.99 7.30 17.07
CA PRO A 130 2.01 6.28 17.54
C PRO A 130 0.70 6.91 18.04
N GLU A 131 0.75 8.13 18.55
CA GLU A 131 -0.40 8.88 19.10
C GLU A 131 -1.40 9.32 18.02
N THR A 132 -0.99 9.38 16.75
CA THR A 132 -1.84 9.78 15.63
C THR A 132 -2.60 8.61 15.00
N ILE A 133 -2.38 7.39 15.50
CA ILE A 133 -2.92 6.17 14.90
C ILE A 133 -4.09 5.66 15.75
N ASP A 134 -5.24 5.45 15.10
CA ASP A 134 -6.42 4.79 15.68
C ASP A 134 -6.36 3.27 15.50
N LYS A 135 -6.01 2.81 14.31
CA LYS A 135 -5.86 1.38 13.94
C LYS A 135 -4.83 1.20 12.83
N ILE A 136 -4.25 0.00 12.72
CA ILE A 136 -3.41 -0.35 11.57
C ILE A 136 -3.98 -1.60 10.88
N ILE A 137 -3.97 -1.57 9.53
CA ILE A 137 -4.27 -2.71 8.67
C ILE A 137 -3.04 -2.99 7.81
N PHE A 138 -2.41 -4.12 8.01
CA PHE A 138 -1.35 -4.62 7.15
C PHE A 138 -1.95 -5.52 6.08
N SER A 139 -1.67 -5.24 4.83
CA SER A 139 -2.13 -6.00 3.68
C SER A 139 -0.92 -6.53 2.91
N SER A 140 -0.65 -7.83 2.99
CA SER A 140 0.52 -8.44 2.32
C SER A 140 1.79 -7.62 2.55
N SER A 141 2.04 -7.27 3.81
CA SER A 141 3.10 -6.32 4.22
C SER A 141 4.49 -6.95 4.20
N GLY A 142 5.50 -6.15 3.87
CA GLY A 142 6.92 -6.56 3.95
C GLY A 142 7.46 -6.73 5.39
N GLY A 143 6.63 -6.47 6.42
CA GLY A 143 7.00 -6.77 7.79
C GLY A 143 7.48 -5.59 8.61
N VAL A 144 8.07 -5.91 9.76
CA VAL A 144 8.62 -4.97 10.74
C VAL A 144 10.14 -4.81 10.64
N ASN A 145 10.79 -5.60 9.78
CA ASN A 145 12.24 -5.61 9.53
C ASN A 145 12.54 -5.98 8.07
N LEU A 146 13.79 -6.21 7.71
CA LEU A 146 14.22 -6.49 6.33
C LEU A 146 14.34 -7.98 5.99
N LYS A 147 14.03 -8.92 6.89
CA LYS A 147 14.16 -10.37 6.66
C LYS A 147 13.30 -10.89 5.50
N PHE A 148 12.16 -10.23 5.20
CA PHE A 148 11.29 -10.62 4.10
C PHE A 148 11.97 -10.60 2.74
N MET A 149 13.06 -9.83 2.55
CA MET A 149 13.72 -9.63 1.26
C MET A 149 14.28 -10.92 0.69
N ASP A 150 14.88 -11.77 1.53
CA ASP A 150 15.43 -13.06 1.11
C ASP A 150 14.33 -14.01 0.64
N TYR A 151 13.22 -14.03 1.35
CA TYR A 151 12.06 -14.84 0.96
C TYR A 151 11.48 -14.39 -0.38
N VAL A 152 11.28 -13.07 -0.58
CA VAL A 152 10.72 -12.52 -1.82
C VAL A 152 11.57 -12.90 -3.02
N SER A 153 12.90 -12.78 -2.94
CA SER A 153 13.81 -13.10 -4.04
C SER A 153 13.69 -14.55 -4.51
N ASN A 154 13.53 -15.48 -3.57
CA ASN A 154 13.36 -16.90 -3.85
C ASN A 154 11.93 -17.23 -4.34
N ARG A 155 10.90 -16.59 -3.77
CA ARG A 155 9.50 -16.93 -4.00
C ARG A 155 8.95 -16.37 -5.32
N LEU A 156 9.45 -15.23 -5.79
CA LEU A 156 9.04 -14.67 -7.10
C LEU A 156 9.12 -15.70 -8.22
N GLY A 157 10.23 -16.47 -8.26
CA GLY A 157 10.37 -17.56 -9.24
C GLY A 157 9.43 -18.74 -8.98
N ALA A 158 9.10 -19.08 -7.75
CA ALA A 158 8.29 -20.25 -7.43
C ALA A 158 6.85 -20.15 -7.95
N ASN A 159 6.32 -18.95 -8.11
CA ASN A 159 4.96 -18.70 -8.61
C ASN A 159 4.88 -18.67 -10.16
N LEU A 160 5.97 -18.90 -10.86
CA LEU A 160 6.07 -18.85 -12.32
C LEU A 160 6.37 -20.22 -12.91
N THR A 161 5.87 -20.51 -14.10
CA THR A 161 6.32 -21.65 -14.92
C THR A 161 7.76 -21.43 -15.38
N ALA A 162 8.43 -22.49 -15.85
CA ALA A 162 9.80 -22.39 -16.38
C ALA A 162 9.92 -21.35 -17.50
N MET A 163 9.00 -21.39 -18.48
CA MET A 163 8.96 -20.45 -19.59
C MET A 163 8.73 -18.99 -19.12
N GLU A 164 7.89 -18.77 -18.10
CA GLU A 164 7.65 -17.44 -17.56
C GLU A 164 8.87 -16.90 -16.81
N LYS A 165 9.59 -17.76 -16.08
CA LYS A 165 10.87 -17.41 -15.43
C LYS A 165 11.92 -16.99 -16.44
N ASP A 166 12.10 -17.80 -17.49
CA ASP A 166 13.06 -17.51 -18.55
C ASP A 166 12.75 -16.19 -19.25
N SER A 167 11.46 -15.97 -19.54
CA SER A 167 10.99 -14.73 -20.16
C SER A 167 11.20 -13.52 -19.24
N LEU A 168 10.85 -13.64 -17.95
CA LEU A 168 11.08 -12.57 -16.96
C LEU A 168 12.58 -12.26 -16.86
N GLY A 169 13.42 -13.30 -16.74
CA GLY A 169 14.89 -13.16 -16.68
C GLY A 169 15.46 -12.50 -17.93
N PHE A 170 14.96 -12.85 -19.11
CA PHE A 170 15.38 -12.23 -20.37
C PHE A 170 15.09 -10.71 -20.38
N TYR A 171 13.87 -10.30 -20.06
CA TYR A 171 13.51 -8.88 -20.04
C TYR A 171 14.13 -8.12 -18.86
N GLN A 172 14.40 -8.79 -17.73
CA GLN A 172 15.16 -8.19 -16.64
C GLN A 172 16.59 -7.86 -17.09
N ARG A 173 17.32 -8.81 -17.69
CA ARG A 173 18.69 -8.57 -18.22
C ARG A 173 18.73 -7.44 -19.26
N LYS A 174 17.70 -7.31 -20.10
CA LYS A 174 17.59 -6.18 -21.03
C LYS A 174 17.49 -4.84 -20.28
N ARG A 175 16.66 -4.80 -19.24
CA ARG A 175 16.54 -3.62 -18.37
C ARG A 175 17.86 -3.26 -17.70
N ASP A 176 18.56 -4.25 -17.17
CA ASP A 176 19.84 -4.09 -16.48
C ASP A 176 20.94 -3.59 -17.46
N ALA A 177 20.84 -3.97 -18.73
CA ALA A 177 21.66 -3.46 -19.83
C ALA A 177 21.24 -2.08 -20.36
N GLY A 178 20.23 -1.42 -19.73
CA GLY A 178 19.78 -0.07 -20.08
C GLY A 178 18.68 0.01 -21.15
N ASP A 179 18.09 -1.11 -21.60
CA ASP A 179 16.95 -1.10 -22.52
C ASP A 179 15.69 -0.60 -21.81
N ASN A 180 15.39 0.68 -21.98
CA ASN A 180 14.22 1.36 -21.45
C ASN A 180 13.07 1.45 -22.47
N SER A 181 13.09 0.63 -23.54
CA SER A 181 11.99 0.60 -24.51
C SER A 181 10.67 0.21 -23.85
N GLN A 182 9.57 0.80 -24.32
CA GLN A 182 8.22 0.50 -23.84
C GLN A 182 7.93 -1.00 -23.91
N LYS A 183 8.34 -1.67 -24.99
CA LYS A 183 8.21 -3.12 -25.17
C LYS A 183 8.90 -3.92 -24.04
N THR A 184 10.12 -3.56 -23.68
CA THR A 184 10.86 -4.26 -22.61
C THR A 184 10.24 -4.03 -21.26
N ILE A 185 9.79 -2.80 -20.96
CA ILE A 185 9.07 -2.46 -19.73
C ILE A 185 7.78 -3.26 -19.60
N GLU A 186 6.94 -3.26 -20.63
CA GLU A 186 5.65 -3.97 -20.63
C GLU A 186 5.81 -5.49 -20.55
N LYS A 187 6.73 -6.06 -21.30
CA LYS A 187 6.96 -7.50 -21.28
C LYS A 187 7.51 -7.98 -19.93
N ARG A 188 8.45 -7.22 -19.34
CA ARG A 188 8.92 -7.51 -17.99
C ARG A 188 7.77 -7.42 -16.97
N ALA A 189 6.98 -6.35 -17.01
CA ALA A 189 5.83 -6.16 -16.14
C ALA A 189 4.79 -7.28 -16.29
N HIS A 190 4.50 -7.71 -17.52
CA HIS A 190 3.59 -8.80 -17.81
C HIS A 190 4.00 -10.12 -17.12
N PHE A 191 5.27 -10.53 -17.24
CA PHE A 191 5.72 -11.77 -16.62
C PHE A 191 5.85 -11.62 -15.10
N LEU A 192 6.36 -10.48 -14.62
CA LEU A 192 6.48 -10.22 -13.19
C LEU A 192 5.13 -10.25 -12.48
N ALA A 193 4.10 -9.61 -13.06
CA ALA A 193 2.75 -9.54 -12.49
C ALA A 193 2.14 -10.91 -12.20
N LYS A 194 2.48 -11.93 -12.99
CA LYS A 194 2.02 -13.30 -12.79
C LYS A 194 2.53 -13.90 -11.48
N ALA A 195 3.69 -13.47 -10.97
CA ALA A 195 4.20 -13.92 -9.68
C ALA A 195 3.39 -13.36 -8.49
N TYR A 196 2.67 -12.28 -8.69
CA TYR A 196 1.98 -11.52 -7.63
C TYR A 196 0.49 -11.88 -7.45
N VAL A 197 -0.08 -12.70 -8.33
CA VAL A 197 -1.49 -13.13 -8.25
C VAL A 197 -1.59 -14.65 -8.22
N TYR A 198 -2.57 -15.17 -7.49
CA TYR A 198 -2.92 -16.58 -7.49
C TYR A 198 -3.64 -16.93 -8.79
N ASP A 199 -4.69 -16.19 -9.11
CA ASP A 199 -5.42 -16.30 -10.38
C ASP A 199 -4.68 -15.52 -11.48
N LYS A 200 -3.95 -16.22 -12.33
CA LYS A 200 -3.11 -15.63 -13.40
C LYS A 200 -3.89 -14.79 -14.40
N SER A 201 -5.20 -15.00 -14.54
CA SER A 201 -6.05 -14.19 -15.42
C SER A 201 -6.11 -12.72 -14.99
N LYS A 202 -5.89 -12.46 -13.69
CA LYS A 202 -5.90 -11.10 -13.09
C LYS A 202 -4.56 -10.35 -13.23
N SER A 203 -3.53 -11.01 -13.73
CA SER A 203 -2.17 -10.44 -13.81
C SER A 203 -2.08 -9.17 -14.68
N THR A 204 -2.94 -9.03 -15.70
CA THR A 204 -2.92 -7.87 -16.60
C THR A 204 -3.15 -6.55 -15.86
N THR A 205 -4.09 -6.52 -14.89
CA THR A 205 -4.36 -5.33 -14.04
C THR A 205 -3.10 -4.90 -13.28
N ILE A 206 -2.34 -5.88 -12.78
CA ILE A 206 -1.12 -5.63 -12.02
C ILE A 206 0.05 -5.25 -12.94
N ALA A 207 0.13 -5.86 -14.12
CA ALA A 207 1.18 -5.56 -15.10
C ALA A 207 1.18 -4.07 -15.49
N GLN A 208 0.01 -3.50 -15.76
CA GLN A 208 -0.11 -2.08 -16.10
C GLN A 208 0.45 -1.18 -14.98
N ARG A 209 0.14 -1.49 -13.73
CA ARG A 209 0.66 -0.76 -12.58
C ARG A 209 2.19 -0.87 -12.46
N MET A 210 2.76 -2.04 -12.71
CA MET A 210 4.21 -2.29 -12.62
C MET A 210 5.02 -1.51 -13.66
N THR A 211 4.42 -1.10 -14.79
CA THR A 211 5.09 -0.25 -15.77
C THR A 211 5.39 1.16 -15.26
N GLN A 212 4.68 1.61 -14.21
CA GLN A 212 4.79 2.96 -13.64
C GLN A 212 5.90 3.10 -12.59
N THR A 213 6.68 2.05 -12.32
CA THR A 213 7.71 2.08 -11.27
C THR A 213 8.85 3.03 -11.61
N ASN A 214 9.08 4.04 -10.77
CA ASN A 214 10.30 4.85 -10.79
C ASN A 214 11.43 4.07 -10.07
N TYR A 215 12.28 3.39 -10.87
CA TYR A 215 13.35 2.54 -10.34
C TYR A 215 14.40 3.30 -9.53
N LYS A 216 14.69 4.57 -9.88
CA LYS A 216 15.63 5.40 -9.13
C LYS A 216 15.14 5.60 -7.69
N ILE A 217 13.86 5.95 -7.53
CA ILE A 217 13.25 6.10 -6.21
C ILE A 217 13.20 4.75 -5.49
N ASN A 218 12.80 3.69 -6.19
CA ASN A 218 12.76 2.33 -5.63
C ASN A 218 14.11 1.94 -5.01
N ILE A 219 15.20 2.07 -5.76
CA ILE A 219 16.56 1.75 -5.30
C ILE A 219 16.96 2.61 -4.10
N LEU A 220 16.70 3.92 -4.14
CA LEU A 220 17.04 4.84 -3.06
C LEU A 220 16.32 4.52 -1.75
N VAL A 221 15.05 4.11 -1.82
CA VAL A 221 14.29 3.68 -0.64
C VAL A 221 14.90 2.41 -0.03
N TYR A 222 15.17 1.38 -0.83
CA TYR A 222 15.80 0.15 -0.33
C TYR A 222 17.19 0.41 0.26
N GLN A 223 18.02 1.23 -0.40
CA GLN A 223 19.33 1.64 0.13
C GLN A 223 19.20 2.39 1.45
N ASN A 224 18.18 3.26 1.59
CA ASN A 224 17.96 3.96 2.85
C ASN A 224 17.52 3.02 3.96
N MET A 225 16.59 2.09 3.70
CA MET A 225 16.17 1.08 4.69
C MET A 225 17.35 0.22 5.16
N GLN A 226 18.24 -0.19 4.25
CA GLN A 226 19.46 -0.92 4.60
C GLN A 226 20.41 -0.05 5.43
N LYS A 227 20.64 1.21 5.00
CA LYS A 227 21.53 2.16 5.69
C LYS A 227 21.13 2.41 7.14
N ILE A 228 19.83 2.55 7.41
CA ILE A 228 19.30 2.75 8.77
C ILE A 228 19.12 1.43 9.52
N GLN A 229 19.46 0.29 8.91
CA GLN A 229 19.27 -1.06 9.47
C GLN A 229 17.83 -1.23 10.00
N LEU A 230 16.83 -0.91 9.14
CA LEU A 230 15.43 -0.85 9.54
C LEU A 230 15.00 -2.13 10.27
N ASP A 231 14.75 -2.00 11.57
CA ASP A 231 14.20 -3.03 12.44
C ASP A 231 13.31 -2.38 13.51
N CYS A 232 12.02 -2.63 13.41
CA CYS A 232 11.00 -2.14 14.32
C CYS A 232 10.40 -3.28 15.18
N THR A 233 11.00 -4.47 15.18
CA THR A 233 10.45 -5.68 15.84
C THR A 233 10.08 -5.43 17.31
N ASN A 234 10.92 -4.68 18.03
CA ASN A 234 10.74 -4.43 19.47
C ASN A 234 10.11 -3.05 19.78
N SER A 235 9.59 -2.33 18.78
CA SER A 235 9.14 -0.96 18.99
C SER A 235 7.72 -0.83 19.53
N PHE A 236 6.93 -1.92 19.56
CA PHE A 236 5.47 -1.81 19.73
C PHE A 236 4.93 -2.47 21.01
N HIS A 237 5.76 -2.79 22.00
CA HIS A 237 5.31 -3.39 23.28
C HIS A 237 4.23 -2.56 23.99
N ASN A 238 4.27 -1.24 23.84
CA ASN A 238 3.32 -0.31 24.44
C ASN A 238 2.25 0.19 23.47
N PHE A 239 2.20 -0.34 22.24
CA PHE A 239 1.20 0.06 21.25
C PHE A 239 -0.18 -0.50 21.64
N LYS A 240 -1.14 0.39 21.91
CA LYS A 240 -2.46 0.02 22.48
C LYS A 240 -3.55 -0.16 21.42
N GLN A 241 -3.34 0.35 20.21
CA GLN A 241 -4.33 0.36 19.15
C GLN A 241 -4.47 -1.01 18.50
N PRO A 242 -5.68 -1.36 18.02
CA PRO A 242 -5.91 -2.62 17.31
C PRO A 242 -5.14 -2.70 15.99
N VAL A 243 -4.70 -3.91 15.66
CA VAL A 243 -3.98 -4.19 14.41
C VAL A 243 -4.62 -5.39 13.69
N LEU A 244 -4.85 -5.25 12.38
CA LEU A 244 -5.28 -6.33 11.50
C LEU A 244 -4.17 -6.66 10.51
N VAL A 245 -3.82 -7.95 10.40
CA VAL A 245 -2.85 -8.44 9.41
C VAL A 245 -3.58 -9.35 8.43
N LEU A 246 -3.60 -8.98 7.15
CA LEU A 246 -4.19 -9.73 6.05
C LEU A 246 -3.09 -10.28 5.16
N GLN A 247 -3.00 -11.61 5.02
CA GLN A 247 -1.92 -12.26 4.27
C GLN A 247 -2.44 -13.39 3.39
N GLY A 248 -2.08 -13.37 2.12
CA GLY A 248 -2.32 -14.49 1.21
C GLY A 248 -1.38 -15.66 1.50
N LYS A 249 -1.89 -16.91 1.55
CA LYS A 249 -1.06 -18.09 1.78
C LYS A 249 -0.10 -18.41 0.63
N ASN A 250 -0.40 -17.91 -0.57
CA ASN A 250 0.41 -18.14 -1.78
C ASN A 250 1.23 -16.89 -2.17
N ASP A 251 1.38 -15.94 -1.25
CA ASP A 251 2.05 -14.66 -1.49
C ASP A 251 3.56 -14.83 -1.71
N ILE A 252 4.15 -13.84 -2.36
CA ILE A 252 5.60 -13.61 -2.43
C ILE A 252 6.20 -13.17 -1.09
N ILE A 253 5.38 -12.70 -0.17
CA ILE A 253 5.73 -12.44 1.24
C ILE A 253 5.27 -13.65 2.06
N SER A 254 6.12 -14.14 2.96
CA SER A 254 5.79 -15.35 3.73
C SER A 254 4.71 -15.11 4.78
N THR A 255 3.97 -16.17 5.10
CA THR A 255 3.06 -16.17 6.27
C THR A 255 3.81 -15.97 7.58
N ASP A 256 5.10 -16.35 7.65
CA ASP A 256 5.95 -16.12 8.82
C ASP A 256 6.23 -14.64 9.02
N THR A 257 6.43 -13.87 7.92
CA THR A 257 6.53 -12.40 8.00
C THR A 257 5.25 -11.79 8.55
N ALA A 258 4.08 -12.28 8.12
CA ALA A 258 2.80 -11.82 8.66
C ALA A 258 2.62 -12.19 10.13
N GLN A 259 3.11 -13.36 10.55
CA GLN A 259 3.12 -13.76 11.97
C GLN A 259 4.10 -12.92 12.79
N GLU A 260 5.28 -12.55 12.25
CA GLU A 260 6.20 -11.61 12.92
C GLU A 260 5.53 -10.26 13.16
N ILE A 261 4.79 -9.72 12.17
CA ILE A 261 4.00 -8.49 12.36
C ILE A 261 2.99 -8.68 13.49
N ALA A 262 2.22 -9.78 13.45
CA ALA A 262 1.21 -10.03 14.47
C ALA A 262 1.82 -10.14 15.87
N ASN A 263 2.98 -10.77 16.01
CA ASN A 263 3.67 -10.91 17.29
C ASN A 263 4.25 -9.58 17.80
N ALA A 264 4.61 -8.66 16.91
CA ALA A 264 5.16 -7.35 17.29
C ALA A 264 4.11 -6.42 17.93
N PHE A 265 2.82 -6.60 17.61
CA PHE A 265 1.73 -5.74 18.08
C PHE A 265 0.84 -6.47 19.09
N PRO A 266 0.71 -5.98 20.36
CA PRO A 266 -0.02 -6.68 21.43
C PRO A 266 -1.50 -6.94 21.14
N LYS A 267 -2.17 -6.08 20.34
CA LYS A 267 -3.59 -6.20 19.99
C LYS A 267 -3.75 -6.49 18.49
N SER A 268 -3.09 -7.52 18.01
CA SER A 268 -3.13 -7.92 16.60
C SER A 268 -4.08 -9.07 16.34
N LYS A 269 -4.62 -9.12 15.12
CA LYS A 269 -5.36 -10.23 14.56
C LYS A 269 -4.80 -10.57 13.18
N LEU A 270 -4.34 -11.81 13.00
CA LEU A 270 -3.90 -12.33 11.70
C LEU A 270 -5.05 -13.06 11.00
N VAL A 271 -5.25 -12.76 9.72
CA VAL A 271 -6.17 -13.46 8.81
C VAL A 271 -5.36 -13.95 7.61
N LEU A 272 -5.26 -15.27 7.49
CA LEU A 272 -4.65 -15.94 6.35
C LEU A 272 -5.72 -16.25 5.30
N MET A 273 -5.48 -15.88 4.04
CA MET A 273 -6.41 -16.06 2.92
C MET A 273 -5.96 -17.20 2.02
N ASP A 274 -6.83 -18.19 1.83
CA ASP A 274 -6.60 -19.31 0.92
C ASP A 274 -6.69 -18.85 -0.55
N ASN A 275 -5.99 -19.54 -1.44
CA ASN A 275 -6.00 -19.26 -2.87
C ASN A 275 -5.73 -17.78 -3.19
N CYS A 276 -4.86 -17.16 -2.42
CA CYS A 276 -4.58 -15.74 -2.45
C CYS A 276 -3.06 -15.51 -2.45
N SER A 277 -2.60 -14.67 -3.36
CA SER A 277 -1.24 -14.16 -3.42
C SER A 277 -1.19 -12.73 -2.87
N HIS A 278 -0.41 -11.85 -3.50
CA HIS A 278 -0.07 -10.52 -2.98
C HIS A 278 -1.23 -9.53 -2.96
N TYR A 279 -2.22 -9.70 -3.83
CA TYR A 279 -3.33 -8.77 -4.01
C TYR A 279 -4.65 -9.37 -3.51
N GLY A 280 -4.85 -9.37 -2.18
CA GLY A 280 -6.02 -9.95 -1.52
C GLY A 280 -7.36 -9.48 -2.07
N TRP A 281 -7.47 -8.23 -2.48
CA TRP A 281 -8.68 -7.67 -3.10
C TRP A 281 -8.96 -8.18 -4.52
N LEU A 282 -8.00 -8.84 -5.14
CA LEU A 282 -8.18 -9.52 -6.43
C LEU A 282 -8.45 -11.00 -6.23
N ASP A 283 -7.63 -11.69 -5.45
CA ASP A 283 -7.67 -13.15 -5.34
C ASP A 283 -8.74 -13.62 -4.34
N ALA A 284 -8.91 -12.94 -3.20
CA ALA A 284 -9.81 -13.30 -2.09
C ALA A 284 -10.71 -12.12 -1.68
N LYS A 285 -11.36 -11.48 -2.64
CA LYS A 285 -12.08 -10.21 -2.49
C LYS A 285 -13.02 -10.16 -1.29
N GLU A 286 -13.87 -11.18 -1.12
CA GLU A 286 -14.86 -11.21 -0.04
C GLU A 286 -14.21 -11.28 1.33
N VAL A 287 -13.26 -12.18 1.53
CA VAL A 287 -12.54 -12.34 2.81
C VAL A 287 -11.77 -11.05 3.13
N TYR A 288 -11.13 -10.45 2.12
CA TYR A 288 -10.37 -9.22 2.25
C TYR A 288 -11.24 -8.06 2.75
N PHE A 289 -12.29 -7.71 2.02
CA PHE A 289 -13.12 -6.55 2.36
C PHE A 289 -14.01 -6.79 3.57
N ASN A 290 -14.55 -8.00 3.79
CA ASN A 290 -15.31 -8.33 4.99
C ASN A 290 -14.45 -8.23 6.26
N SER A 291 -13.18 -8.66 6.20
CA SER A 291 -12.25 -8.52 7.32
C SER A 291 -11.96 -7.06 7.64
N ILE A 292 -11.72 -6.23 6.62
CA ILE A 292 -11.50 -4.79 6.77
C ILE A 292 -12.75 -4.13 7.35
N GLN A 293 -13.92 -4.38 6.78
CA GLN A 293 -15.18 -3.78 7.24
C GLN A 293 -15.47 -4.12 8.70
N LYS A 294 -15.35 -5.40 9.06
CA LYS A 294 -15.56 -5.86 10.43
C LYS A 294 -14.57 -5.18 11.39
N PHE A 295 -13.30 -5.09 11.01
CA PHE A 295 -12.25 -4.48 11.84
C PHE A 295 -12.44 -2.98 12.02
N LEU A 296 -12.78 -2.26 10.96
CA LEU A 296 -13.00 -0.82 11.00
C LEU A 296 -14.20 -0.45 11.88
N LYS A 297 -15.27 -1.28 11.89
CA LYS A 297 -16.50 -1.07 12.67
C LYS A 297 -16.41 -1.50 14.14
N GLN A 298 -15.35 -2.18 14.57
CA GLN A 298 -15.11 -2.47 15.98
C GLN A 298 -14.84 -1.17 16.74
N GLN A 299 -15.49 -1.00 17.91
CA GLN A 299 -15.25 0.10 18.85
C GLN A 299 -13.98 -0.13 19.64
#